data_6922f41444b174102af73e4d2b720e59
#
_entry.id   6922f41444b174102af73e4d2b720e59
#
_cell.length_a   1.000
_cell.length_b   1.000
_cell.length_c   1.000
_cell.angle_alpha   90.00
_cell.angle_beta   90.00
_cell.angle_gamma   90.00
#
_symmetry.space_group_name_H-M   'P 1'
#
loop_
_entity.id
_entity.type
_entity.pdbx_description
1 polymer ?
#
loop_
_entity_poly.entity_id
_entity_poly.type
_entity_poly.pdbx_seq_one_letter_code
_entity_poly.pdbx_strand_id
1 'polypeptide(L)'
;MKQNKKKDNNSIKKDKTPNTKKEKVEKSYFSVTRKRRNKQLMIIVPAVLVLIAIMAYAVTVYSENLQKPNLKFGPLGSEHVHAAFAVKINGEKLNFSQPQYQVRSKYIHVENNDGNTLHRHSTLAPVGEFFRSVGMNVSNNCFTLENKTSYCSNGASNLEFYVNGNKTNSIANYVLKDNDRILIVYGNKNQM
;
A
#
# COMPACT_ATOMS: atom_id res chain seq x y z
N MET A 1 -9.53 -111.80 0.52
CA MET A 1 -9.11 -112.17 -0.84
C MET A 1 -8.26 -111.06 -1.47
N LYS A 2 -7.07 -111.45 -1.81
CA LYS A 2 -5.97 -110.64 -2.39
C LYS A 2 -6.37 -109.97 -3.71
N GLN A 3 -5.84 -108.76 -4.01
CA GLN A 3 -4.87 -108.63 -5.10
C GLN A 3 -4.27 -107.25 -5.14
N ASN A 4 -2.94 -107.28 -5.24
CA ASN A 4 -1.98 -106.19 -5.57
C ASN A 4 -2.21 -105.61 -6.99
N LYS A 5 -1.95 -104.33 -7.22
CA LYS A 5 -1.36 -103.88 -8.46
C LYS A 5 -0.42 -102.69 -8.30
N LYS A 6 0.71 -102.89 -8.90
CA LYS A 6 1.96 -102.13 -8.97
C LYS A 6 1.83 -100.61 -9.32
N LYS A 7 2.72 -99.93 -8.75
CA LYS A 7 3.19 -98.58 -9.15
C LYS A 7 3.97 -98.65 -10.44
N ASP A 8 3.75 -97.68 -11.28
CA ASP A 8 4.77 -97.25 -12.27
C ASP A 8 5.00 -95.78 -12.09
N ASN A 9 6.25 -95.48 -11.72
CA ASN A 9 6.83 -94.15 -11.65
C ASN A 9 7.18 -93.63 -13.03
N ASN A 10 6.66 -92.57 -13.50
CA ASN A 10 7.19 -91.85 -14.65
C ASN A 10 7.59 -90.46 -14.23
N SER A 11 8.89 -90.29 -14.11
CA SER A 11 9.56 -89.04 -13.73
C SER A 11 9.65 -88.15 -14.96
N ILE A 12 8.91 -87.07 -14.97
CA ILE A 12 9.07 -86.01 -15.97
C ILE A 12 9.99 -84.99 -15.40
N LYS A 13 11.24 -84.91 -15.88
CA LYS A 13 12.15 -83.81 -15.67
C LYS A 13 11.61 -82.58 -16.35
N LYS A 14 11.24 -81.58 -15.59
CA LYS A 14 11.02 -80.20 -16.07
C LYS A 14 12.34 -79.49 -16.23
N ASP A 15 12.74 -79.26 -17.48
CA ASP A 15 13.81 -78.33 -17.84
C ASP A 15 13.49 -76.95 -17.32
N LYS A 16 14.34 -76.46 -16.43
CA LYS A 16 14.39 -75.04 -15.98
C LYS A 16 15.21 -74.27 -16.96
N THR A 17 14.62 -73.62 -17.92
CA THR A 17 15.27 -72.59 -18.74
C THR A 17 15.60 -71.35 -17.90
N PRO A 18 16.74 -70.69 -18.16
CA PRO A 18 17.23 -69.58 -17.28
C PRO A 18 16.62 -68.25 -17.65
N ASN A 19 15.55 -67.91 -16.94
CA ASN A 19 14.90 -66.56 -17.09
C ASN A 19 15.31 -65.59 -16.00
N THR A 20 16.37 -65.92 -15.24
CA THR A 20 16.81 -65.12 -14.09
C THR A 20 17.63 -63.90 -14.45
N LYS A 21 18.20 -63.83 -15.66
CA LYS A 21 19.07 -62.68 -16.04
C LYS A 21 18.28 -61.47 -16.52
N LYS A 22 17.16 -61.69 -17.28
CA LYS A 22 16.31 -60.60 -17.75
C LYS A 22 15.53 -59.96 -16.59
N GLU A 23 15.03 -60.73 -15.68
CA GLU A 23 14.23 -60.25 -14.53
C GLU A 23 15.08 -59.46 -13.52
N LYS A 24 16.36 -59.83 -13.32
CA LYS A 24 17.31 -59.06 -12.49
C LYS A 24 17.71 -57.74 -13.12
N VAL A 25 17.85 -57.68 -14.45
CA VAL A 25 18.19 -56.44 -15.16
C VAL A 25 17.00 -55.44 -15.12
N GLU A 26 15.77 -55.91 -15.33
CA GLU A 26 14.59 -55.09 -15.30
C GLU A 26 14.30 -54.52 -13.90
N LYS A 27 14.38 -55.35 -12.86
CA LYS A 27 14.25 -54.88 -11.47
C LYS A 27 15.37 -53.90 -11.06
N SER A 28 16.58 -54.03 -11.61
CA SER A 28 17.67 -53.10 -11.37
C SER A 28 17.43 -51.72 -12.04
N TYR A 29 16.95 -51.74 -13.29
CA TYR A 29 16.65 -50.50 -14.03
C TYR A 29 15.55 -49.68 -13.35
N PHE A 30 14.45 -50.27 -12.95
CA PHE A 30 13.37 -49.62 -12.25
C PHE A 30 13.78 -49.12 -10.86
N SER A 31 14.69 -49.79 -10.17
CA SER A 31 15.17 -49.35 -8.84
C SER A 31 16.08 -48.13 -8.93
N VAL A 32 16.92 -48.05 -9.96
CA VAL A 32 17.83 -46.91 -10.19
C VAL A 32 17.07 -45.63 -10.57
N THR A 33 16.08 -45.76 -11.47
CA THR A 33 15.22 -44.62 -11.89
C THR A 33 14.35 -44.13 -10.75
N ARG A 34 13.81 -45.01 -9.90
CA ARG A 34 13.05 -44.62 -8.70
C ARG A 34 13.91 -43.87 -7.67
N LYS A 35 15.18 -44.31 -7.48
CA LYS A 35 16.11 -43.70 -6.55
C LYS A 35 16.55 -42.32 -7.00
N ARG A 36 16.74 -42.06 -8.31
CA ARG A 36 17.04 -40.75 -8.89
C ARG A 36 15.85 -39.81 -8.79
N ARG A 37 14.63 -40.26 -9.08
CA ARG A 37 13.40 -39.48 -8.98
C ARG A 37 13.11 -39.06 -7.55
N ASN A 38 13.33 -39.94 -6.57
CA ASN A 38 13.16 -39.58 -5.17
C ASN A 38 14.19 -38.57 -4.66
N LYS A 39 15.43 -38.63 -5.14
CA LYS A 39 16.45 -37.58 -4.81
C LYS A 39 16.09 -36.22 -5.40
N GLN A 40 15.59 -36.15 -6.62
CA GLN A 40 15.11 -34.89 -7.22
C GLN A 40 13.89 -34.34 -6.48
N LEU A 41 12.94 -35.21 -6.12
CA LEU A 41 11.75 -34.81 -5.33
C LEU A 41 12.15 -34.29 -3.93
N MET A 42 13.18 -34.87 -3.29
CA MET A 42 13.70 -34.38 -2.00
C MET A 42 14.28 -32.96 -2.05
N ILE A 43 14.71 -32.49 -3.22
CA ILE A 43 15.25 -31.14 -3.41
C ILE A 43 14.16 -30.19 -3.92
N ILE A 44 13.33 -30.64 -4.86
CA ILE A 44 12.30 -29.82 -5.51
C ILE A 44 11.18 -29.48 -4.55
N VAL A 45 10.70 -30.44 -3.75
CA VAL A 45 9.58 -30.23 -2.83
C VAL A 45 9.89 -29.13 -1.80
N PRO A 46 11.02 -29.16 -1.06
CA PRO A 46 11.32 -28.07 -0.13
C PRO A 46 11.55 -26.73 -0.84
N ALA A 47 12.15 -26.72 -2.03
CA ALA A 47 12.32 -25.48 -2.80
C ALA A 47 10.97 -24.86 -3.19
N VAL A 48 10.00 -25.65 -3.63
CA VAL A 48 8.65 -25.18 -3.94
C VAL A 48 7.93 -24.69 -2.69
N LEU A 49 8.08 -25.37 -1.55
CA LEU A 49 7.48 -24.93 -0.29
C LEU A 49 8.05 -23.58 0.17
N VAL A 50 9.36 -23.38 0.02
CA VAL A 50 9.99 -22.08 0.32
C VAL A 50 9.47 -20.97 -0.60
N LEU A 51 9.31 -21.24 -1.89
CA LEU A 51 8.74 -20.25 -2.82
C LEU A 51 7.29 -19.92 -2.47
N ILE A 52 6.47 -20.91 -2.11
CA ILE A 52 5.09 -20.67 -1.66
C ILE A 52 5.08 -19.83 -0.37
N ALA A 53 5.96 -20.12 0.57
CA ALA A 53 6.08 -19.34 1.81
C ALA A 53 6.48 -17.88 1.55
N ILE A 54 7.44 -17.65 0.65
CA ILE A 54 7.84 -16.30 0.23
C ILE A 54 6.70 -15.56 -0.45
N MET A 55 5.98 -16.23 -1.36
CA MET A 55 4.81 -15.64 -2.03
C MET A 55 3.69 -15.31 -1.04
N ALA A 56 3.38 -16.21 -0.11
CA ALA A 56 2.39 -15.97 0.93
C ALA A 56 2.79 -14.79 1.83
N TYR A 57 4.05 -14.72 2.23
CA TYR A 57 4.58 -13.59 3.00
C TYR A 57 4.49 -12.27 2.21
N ALA A 58 4.88 -12.27 0.93
CA ALA A 58 4.78 -11.08 0.08
C ALA A 58 3.33 -10.62 -0.08
N VAL A 59 2.38 -11.55 -0.25
CA VAL A 59 0.93 -11.23 -0.33
C VAL A 59 0.42 -10.65 0.99
N THR A 60 0.82 -11.19 2.15
CA THR A 60 0.40 -10.64 3.45
C THR A 60 0.93 -9.24 3.67
N VAL A 61 2.24 -9.02 3.44
CA VAL A 61 2.87 -7.68 3.57
C VAL A 61 2.23 -6.68 2.60
N TYR A 62 1.96 -7.09 1.36
CA TYR A 62 1.33 -6.23 0.37
C TYR A 62 -0.12 -5.91 0.74
N SER A 63 -0.90 -6.89 1.18
CA SER A 63 -2.30 -6.70 1.60
C SER A 63 -2.42 -5.83 2.84
N GLU A 64 -1.53 -5.98 3.82
CA GLU A 64 -1.50 -5.10 5.00
C GLU A 64 -1.19 -3.64 4.64
N ASN A 65 -0.31 -3.40 3.66
CA ASN A 65 -0.03 -2.04 3.18
C ASN A 65 -1.19 -1.43 2.40
N LEU A 66 -1.99 -2.26 1.69
CA LEU A 66 -3.20 -1.80 0.99
C LEU A 66 -4.37 -1.56 1.95
N GLN A 67 -4.46 -2.32 3.05
CA GLN A 67 -5.59 -2.27 3.97
C GLN A 67 -5.36 -1.41 5.22
N LYS A 68 -4.16 -0.88 5.44
CA LYS A 68 -3.99 0.12 6.49
C LYS A 68 -4.78 1.36 6.09
N PRO A 69 -6.01 1.57 6.63
CA PRO A 69 -6.60 2.89 6.53
C PRO A 69 -5.56 3.84 7.11
N ASN A 70 -5.32 4.94 6.45
CA ASN A 70 -4.48 5.98 7.04
C ASN A 70 -5.28 6.55 8.21
N LEU A 71 -5.18 5.88 9.36
CA LEU A 71 -5.92 6.18 10.61
C LEU A 71 -5.76 7.62 11.05
N LYS A 72 -4.78 8.32 10.47
CA LYS A 72 -4.55 9.74 10.72
C LYS A 72 -5.72 10.61 10.25
N PHE A 73 -6.42 10.27 9.16
CA PHE A 73 -7.44 11.13 8.55
C PHE A 73 -8.81 10.45 8.36
N GLY A 74 -8.96 9.20 8.79
CA GLY A 74 -10.16 8.41 8.52
C GLY A 74 -10.22 7.84 7.08
N PRO A 75 -11.26 7.06 6.76
CA PRO A 75 -11.39 6.43 5.45
C PRO A 75 -11.53 7.46 4.32
N LEU A 76 -10.89 7.17 3.18
CA LEU A 76 -11.08 7.96 1.97
C LEU A 76 -12.53 7.80 1.47
N GLY A 77 -13.16 8.92 1.05
CA GLY A 77 -14.55 8.94 0.63
C GLY A 77 -15.56 8.93 1.78
N SER A 78 -15.09 9.01 3.06
CA SER A 78 -15.98 9.10 4.22
C SER A 78 -16.74 10.42 4.31
N GLU A 79 -16.26 11.48 3.64
CA GLU A 79 -16.92 12.78 3.51
C GLU A 79 -16.62 13.42 2.15
N HIS A 80 -17.44 14.37 1.75
CA HIS A 80 -17.23 15.24 0.60
C HIS A 80 -17.64 16.66 0.99
N VAL A 81 -16.66 17.48 1.32
CA VAL A 81 -16.83 18.82 1.89
C VAL A 81 -16.15 19.85 1.01
N HIS A 82 -16.81 20.97 0.76
CA HIS A 82 -16.28 22.10 0.02
C HIS A 82 -16.12 23.32 0.93
N ALA A 83 -14.99 23.99 0.84
CA ALA A 83 -14.74 25.22 1.59
C ALA A 83 -14.01 26.23 0.70
N ALA A 84 -14.50 27.46 0.68
CA ALA A 84 -13.78 28.56 0.03
C ALA A 84 -12.51 28.88 0.79
N PHE A 85 -11.38 29.11 0.08
CA PHE A 85 -10.16 29.51 0.76
C PHE A 85 -9.36 30.52 -0.03
N ALA A 86 -8.59 31.32 0.70
CA ALA A 86 -7.61 32.24 0.13
C ALA A 86 -6.41 32.41 1.07
N VAL A 87 -5.23 32.52 0.48
CA VAL A 87 -4.00 32.95 1.16
C VAL A 87 -3.53 34.27 0.54
N LYS A 88 -3.34 35.29 1.36
CA LYS A 88 -2.83 36.58 0.94
C LYS A 88 -1.51 36.88 1.64
N ILE A 89 -0.51 37.29 0.88
CA ILE A 89 0.82 37.67 1.39
C ILE A 89 1.13 39.06 0.89
N ASN A 90 1.26 40.02 1.82
CA ASN A 90 1.48 41.44 1.52
C ASN A 90 0.45 42.01 0.52
N GLY A 91 -0.82 41.61 0.67
CA GLY A 91 -1.93 42.03 -0.19
C GLY A 91 -2.14 41.20 -1.43
N GLU A 92 -1.15 40.43 -1.88
CA GLU A 92 -1.25 39.57 -3.07
C GLU A 92 -1.82 38.19 -2.73
N LYS A 93 -2.79 37.72 -3.53
CA LYS A 93 -3.40 36.41 -3.37
C LYS A 93 -2.53 35.33 -4.05
N LEU A 94 -2.20 34.27 -3.34
CA LEU A 94 -1.57 33.09 -3.92
C LEU A 94 -2.53 32.38 -4.88
N ASN A 95 -2.00 32.02 -6.04
CA ASN A 95 -2.76 31.33 -7.09
C ASN A 95 -2.58 29.82 -7.02
N PHE A 96 -3.56 29.11 -6.43
CA PHE A 96 -3.58 27.67 -6.34
C PHE A 96 -4.26 26.98 -7.54
N SER A 97 -4.71 27.70 -8.57
CA SER A 97 -5.26 27.08 -9.80
C SER A 97 -4.19 26.49 -10.73
N GLN A 98 -2.90 26.71 -10.43
CA GLN A 98 -1.79 26.19 -11.22
C GLN A 98 -1.72 24.65 -11.13
N PRO A 99 -1.30 23.95 -12.22
CA PRO A 99 -1.30 22.48 -12.29
C PRO A 99 -0.49 21.79 -11.18
N GLN A 100 0.59 22.42 -10.70
CA GLN A 100 1.43 21.84 -9.64
C GLN A 100 0.71 21.71 -8.30
N TYR A 101 -0.39 22.41 -8.07
CA TYR A 101 -1.16 22.36 -6.82
C TYR A 101 -2.40 21.44 -6.91
N GLN A 102 -2.80 21.06 -8.12
CA GLN A 102 -4.03 20.31 -8.35
C GLN A 102 -3.92 18.85 -7.89
N VAL A 103 -4.91 18.37 -7.15
CA VAL A 103 -5.10 16.97 -6.71
C VAL A 103 -3.84 16.35 -6.06
N ARG A 104 -3.08 17.12 -5.27
CA ARG A 104 -1.82 16.67 -4.65
C ARG A 104 -2.01 15.71 -3.49
N SER A 105 -3.14 15.77 -2.81
CA SER A 105 -3.55 14.81 -1.76
C SER A 105 -4.92 14.25 -2.11
N LYS A 106 -5.12 12.95 -1.94
CA LYS A 106 -6.43 12.31 -2.11
C LYS A 106 -7.41 12.64 -0.97
N TYR A 107 -6.93 13.17 0.14
CA TYR A 107 -7.74 13.46 1.34
C TYR A 107 -8.28 14.88 1.37
N ILE A 108 -7.50 15.85 0.90
CA ILE A 108 -7.84 17.28 0.82
C ILE A 108 -7.02 17.94 -0.29
N HIS A 109 -7.66 18.59 -1.24
CA HIS A 109 -7.03 19.18 -2.41
C HIS A 109 -7.85 20.30 -3.05
N VAL A 110 -7.25 20.99 -4.02
CA VAL A 110 -7.93 21.78 -5.06
C VAL A 110 -7.98 20.97 -6.34
N GLU A 111 -9.00 21.17 -7.17
CA GLU A 111 -9.21 20.44 -8.43
C GLU A 111 -9.85 21.33 -9.51
N ASN A 112 -9.99 20.81 -10.74
CA ASN A 112 -10.65 21.48 -11.88
C ASN A 112 -10.07 22.87 -12.22
N ASN A 113 -8.77 23.12 -11.93
CA ASN A 113 -8.12 24.40 -12.03
C ASN A 113 -8.79 25.50 -11.18
N ASP A 114 -9.63 25.15 -10.22
CA ASP A 114 -10.12 26.07 -9.22
C ASP A 114 -9.15 26.09 -8.01
N GLY A 115 -8.49 27.23 -7.84
CA GLY A 115 -7.59 27.45 -6.71
C GLY A 115 -8.24 28.17 -5.53
N ASN A 116 -9.59 28.25 -5.50
CA ASN A 116 -10.33 28.97 -4.47
C ASN A 116 -11.19 28.05 -3.59
N THR A 117 -11.36 26.80 -4.00
CA THR A 117 -12.16 25.81 -3.27
C THR A 117 -11.30 24.64 -2.84
N LEU A 118 -11.27 24.36 -1.55
CA LEU A 118 -10.70 23.12 -1.01
C LEU A 118 -11.78 22.03 -0.96
N HIS A 119 -11.45 20.86 -1.47
CA HIS A 119 -12.25 19.65 -1.43
C HIS A 119 -11.67 18.71 -0.38
N ARG A 120 -12.46 18.25 0.59
CA ARG A 120 -12.06 17.28 1.60
C ARG A 120 -12.87 16.01 1.46
N HIS A 121 -12.17 14.87 1.23
CA HIS A 121 -12.74 13.56 0.96
C HIS A 121 -12.57 12.56 2.10
N SER A 122 -12.12 13.01 3.27
CA SER A 122 -11.87 12.14 4.42
C SER A 122 -12.19 12.87 5.72
N THR A 123 -12.85 12.20 6.65
CA THR A 123 -13.02 12.68 8.01
C THR A 123 -11.64 12.99 8.62
N LEU A 124 -11.57 14.07 9.41
CA LEU A 124 -10.36 14.49 10.14
C LEU A 124 -9.16 14.91 9.29
N ALA A 125 -9.25 15.00 7.95
CA ALA A 125 -8.17 15.58 7.15
C ALA A 125 -8.11 17.10 7.39
N PRO A 126 -7.02 17.62 8.01
CA PRO A 126 -6.94 19.03 8.36
C PRO A 126 -6.41 19.87 7.20
N VAL A 127 -6.63 21.19 7.25
CA VAL A 127 -6.13 22.16 6.27
C VAL A 127 -4.60 22.10 6.10
N GLY A 128 -3.86 21.82 7.17
CA GLY A 128 -2.40 21.66 7.10
C GLY A 128 -1.94 20.50 6.21
N GLU A 129 -2.79 19.48 5.98
CA GLU A 129 -2.49 18.40 5.04
C GLU A 129 -2.48 18.89 3.60
N PHE A 130 -3.41 19.77 3.22
CA PHE A 130 -3.38 20.41 1.92
C PHE A 130 -2.05 21.14 1.69
N PHE A 131 -1.65 22.05 2.61
CA PHE A 131 -0.41 22.81 2.44
C PHE A 131 0.82 21.89 2.36
N ARG A 132 0.88 20.85 3.19
CA ARG A 132 1.97 19.87 3.14
C ARG A 132 2.01 19.13 1.80
N SER A 133 0.86 18.79 1.25
CA SER A 133 0.77 18.06 -0.03
C SER A 133 1.28 18.88 -1.22
N VAL A 134 1.20 20.20 -1.15
CA VAL A 134 1.72 21.13 -2.16
C VAL A 134 3.12 21.68 -1.82
N GLY A 135 3.82 21.06 -0.86
CA GLY A 135 5.19 21.42 -0.48
C GLY A 135 5.31 22.65 0.43
N MET A 136 4.18 23.19 0.91
CA MET A 136 4.10 24.32 1.83
C MET A 136 3.91 23.84 3.27
N ASN A 137 4.08 24.73 4.23
CA ASN A 137 3.80 24.45 5.62
C ASN A 137 3.13 25.66 6.30
N VAL A 138 2.22 25.38 7.23
CA VAL A 138 1.56 26.38 8.05
C VAL A 138 1.67 25.99 9.53
N SER A 139 2.09 26.92 10.34
CA SER A 139 2.11 26.82 11.80
C SER A 139 1.35 28.00 12.40
N ASN A 140 1.29 28.08 13.73
CA ASN A 140 0.59 29.19 14.40
C ASN A 140 1.20 30.57 14.07
N ASN A 141 2.51 30.63 13.78
CA ASN A 141 3.24 31.90 13.62
C ASN A 141 3.88 32.05 12.23
N CYS A 142 3.98 30.99 11.42
CA CYS A 142 4.68 31.02 10.15
C CYS A 142 3.89 30.31 9.05
N PHE A 143 3.93 30.91 7.85
CA PHE A 143 3.53 30.29 6.60
C PHE A 143 4.77 30.16 5.71
N THR A 144 5.10 28.94 5.30
CA THR A 144 6.29 28.61 4.50
C THR A 144 5.87 28.13 3.13
N LEU A 145 6.36 28.79 2.07
CA LEU A 145 6.13 28.40 0.69
C LEU A 145 6.98 27.16 0.28
N GLU A 146 6.68 26.59 -0.87
CA GLU A 146 7.43 25.46 -1.43
C GLU A 146 8.92 25.74 -1.66
N ASN A 147 9.27 26.98 -2.01
CA ASN A 147 10.66 27.47 -2.17
C ASN A 147 11.38 27.71 -0.83
N LYS A 148 10.76 27.34 0.32
CA LYS A 148 11.24 27.55 1.69
C LYS A 148 11.26 28.99 2.18
N THR A 149 10.71 29.94 1.44
CA THR A 149 10.49 31.30 1.95
C THR A 149 9.43 31.25 3.05
N SER A 150 9.73 31.82 4.21
CA SER A 150 8.86 31.80 5.38
C SER A 150 8.38 33.21 5.74
N TYR A 151 7.09 33.33 5.95
CA TYR A 151 6.39 34.52 6.40
C TYR A 151 5.93 34.31 7.83
N CYS A 152 6.69 34.87 8.78
CA CYS A 152 6.45 34.65 10.21
C CYS A 152 6.01 35.95 10.90
N SER A 153 5.08 35.84 11.82
CA SER A 153 4.70 36.95 12.69
C SER A 153 5.90 37.47 13.47
N ASN A 154 6.07 38.79 13.48
CA ASN A 154 7.14 39.50 14.18
C ASN A 154 6.64 40.85 14.70
N GLY A 155 7.56 41.76 15.13
CA GLY A 155 7.20 43.09 15.60
C GLY A 155 6.45 43.96 14.59
N ALA A 156 6.76 43.82 13.29
CA ALA A 156 6.24 44.66 12.21
C ALA A 156 5.12 44.02 11.39
N SER A 157 5.12 42.68 11.24
CA SER A 157 4.16 41.94 10.41
C SER A 157 3.46 40.82 11.20
N ASN A 158 2.24 40.52 10.82
CA ASN A 158 1.45 39.41 11.40
C ASN A 158 1.05 38.42 10.36
N LEU A 159 0.98 37.15 10.78
CA LEU A 159 0.25 36.09 10.12
C LEU A 159 -1.05 35.89 10.88
N GLU A 160 -2.16 35.99 10.19
CA GLU A 160 -3.50 35.90 10.78
C GLU A 160 -4.34 34.85 10.03
N PHE A 161 -5.17 34.14 10.78
CA PHE A 161 -6.05 33.09 10.29
C PHE A 161 -7.50 33.43 10.60
N TYR A 162 -8.37 33.21 9.65
CA TYR A 162 -9.80 33.42 9.81
C TYR A 162 -10.60 32.24 9.31
N VAL A 163 -11.61 31.85 10.07
CA VAL A 163 -12.62 30.86 9.69
C VAL A 163 -13.99 31.54 9.78
N ASN A 164 -14.69 31.60 8.65
CA ASN A 164 -16.01 32.27 8.57
C ASN A 164 -16.00 33.72 9.09
N GLY A 165 -14.90 34.44 8.85
CA GLY A 165 -14.69 35.82 9.32
C GLY A 165 -14.21 35.96 10.77
N ASN A 166 -14.18 34.86 11.53
CA ASN A 166 -13.70 34.87 12.91
C ASN A 166 -12.21 34.56 12.96
N LYS A 167 -11.45 35.39 13.68
CA LYS A 167 -10.01 35.17 13.89
C LYS A 167 -9.76 33.91 14.73
N THR A 168 -8.79 33.12 14.34
CA THR A 168 -8.35 31.92 15.06
C THR A 168 -6.83 31.93 15.24
N ASN A 169 -6.33 31.22 16.26
CA ASN A 169 -4.90 31.17 16.56
C ASN A 169 -4.13 30.16 15.68
N SER A 170 -4.83 29.27 14.99
CA SER A 170 -4.22 28.22 14.15
C SER A 170 -5.22 27.71 13.13
N ILE A 171 -4.69 27.36 11.96
CA ILE A 171 -5.47 26.71 10.89
C ILE A 171 -4.93 25.32 10.55
N ALA A 172 -3.71 25.01 10.96
CA ALA A 172 -3.02 23.78 10.55
C ALA A 172 -3.81 22.51 10.89
N ASN A 173 -4.43 22.47 12.06
CA ASN A 173 -5.21 21.33 12.55
C ASN A 173 -6.72 21.50 12.35
N TYR A 174 -7.14 22.57 11.70
CA TYR A 174 -8.56 22.80 11.44
C TYR A 174 -9.09 21.82 10.41
N VAL A 175 -10.18 21.13 10.74
CA VAL A 175 -10.91 20.22 9.85
C VAL A 175 -12.07 20.99 9.26
N LEU A 176 -12.06 21.17 7.93
CA LEU A 176 -13.09 21.93 7.19
C LEU A 176 -14.49 21.37 7.42
N LYS A 177 -15.44 22.27 7.55
CA LYS A 177 -16.87 21.98 7.44
C LYS A 177 -17.40 22.47 6.09
N ASP A 178 -18.50 21.90 5.64
CA ASP A 178 -19.06 22.31 4.36
C ASP A 178 -19.47 23.79 4.39
N ASN A 179 -19.18 24.49 3.29
CA ASN A 179 -19.37 25.93 3.11
C ASN A 179 -18.51 26.84 4.03
N ASP A 180 -17.47 26.31 4.68
CA ASP A 180 -16.51 27.15 5.40
C ASP A 180 -15.81 28.14 4.47
N ARG A 181 -15.38 29.26 5.05
CA ARG A 181 -14.54 30.28 4.40
C ARG A 181 -13.26 30.45 5.18
N ILE A 182 -12.15 30.05 4.56
CA ILE A 182 -10.82 30.10 5.15
C ILE A 182 -10.05 31.26 4.54
N LEU A 183 -9.51 32.14 5.40
CA LEU A 183 -8.61 33.20 4.97
C LEU A 183 -7.34 33.18 5.81
N ILE A 184 -6.20 33.16 5.14
CA ILE A 184 -4.87 33.31 5.73
C ILE A 184 -4.29 34.63 5.19
N VAL A 185 -3.86 35.51 6.06
CA VAL A 185 -3.31 36.81 5.69
C VAL A 185 -1.97 37.03 6.38
N TYR A 186 -0.97 37.41 5.60
CA TYR A 186 0.29 37.89 6.12
C TYR A 186 0.55 39.29 5.57
N GLY A 187 0.90 40.23 6.45
CA GLY A 187 1.19 41.60 6.04
C GLY A 187 1.60 42.48 7.20
N ASN A 188 1.87 43.76 6.87
CA ASN A 188 2.19 44.80 7.87
C ASN A 188 0.96 45.04 8.75
N LYS A 189 1.18 45.14 10.06
CA LYS A 189 0.12 45.39 11.06
C LYS A 189 -0.69 46.67 10.81
N ASN A 190 -0.11 47.63 10.14
CA ASN A 190 -0.76 48.93 9.87
C ASN A 190 -1.56 48.92 8.54
N GLN A 191 -1.57 47.78 7.78
CA GLN A 191 -2.20 47.67 6.47
C GLN A 191 -3.19 46.48 6.38
N MET A 192 -3.38 45.78 7.48
CA MET A 192 -4.31 44.60 7.56
C MET A 192 -5.69 45.03 8.01
#